data_4a250d3993bb31e82ad52ad00b0b74d5
#
_entry.id   4a250d3993bb31e82ad52ad00b0b74d5
#
_cell.length_a   1.000
_cell.length_b   1.000
_cell.length_c   1.000
_cell.angle_alpha   90.00
_cell.angle_beta   90.00
_cell.angle_gamma   90.00
#
_symmetry.space_group_name_H-M   'P 1'
#
loop_
_entity.id
_entity.type
_entity.pdbx_description
1 polymer ?
#
loop_
_entity_poly.entity_id
_entity_poly.type
_entity_poly.pdbx_seq_one_letter_code
_entity_poly.pdbx_strand_id
1 'polypeptide(L)'
;PVSASMGMMLETVSRRLVRKGMPHHGCPDKTPLQRLRTLERAGVKNVPFTTGLLIGIGETWEERIEALNAINASHRRHRHIQEVIIQNFQRKPDIAMAQHPEPNLEDMLRTIAAARIILEPEISLQAPPNLHRRHISYLEAGINDWGGISPVTIDFINPQHEWPEILRLNESCSSVGFKLLERLTVYPRFINKRSEYLDPGLRERILAMARHDGFAHEQILEAI
;
A
#
# COMPACT_ATOMS: atom_id res chain seq x y z
N PRO A 1 16.53 -2.59 -16.98
CA PRO A 1 15.56 -2.41 -15.90
C PRO A 1 16.22 -1.76 -14.68
N VAL A 2 15.43 -0.96 -13.96
CA VAL A 2 15.93 -0.13 -12.85
C VAL A 2 15.11 -0.34 -11.57
N SER A 3 14.03 -1.16 -11.62
CA SER A 3 13.15 -1.41 -10.49
C SER A 3 12.64 -2.85 -10.48
N ALA A 4 12.63 -3.47 -9.31
CA ALA A 4 12.14 -4.83 -9.10
C ALA A 4 10.62 -4.91 -8.98
N SER A 5 9.97 -3.80 -8.66
CA SER A 5 8.52 -3.65 -8.57
C SER A 5 8.12 -2.21 -8.92
N MET A 6 6.86 -1.99 -9.19
CA MET A 6 6.31 -0.66 -9.44
C MET A 6 5.04 -0.46 -8.63
N GLY A 7 4.60 0.79 -8.51
CA GLY A 7 3.37 1.10 -7.79
C GLY A 7 2.66 2.34 -8.32
N MET A 8 1.36 2.32 -8.20
CA MET A 8 0.49 3.46 -8.43
C MET A 8 -0.83 3.22 -7.69
N MET A 9 -1.19 4.16 -6.81
CA MET A 9 -2.45 4.11 -6.09
C MET A 9 -3.64 4.21 -7.05
N LEU A 10 -4.56 3.24 -7.01
CA LEU A 10 -5.86 3.38 -7.70
C LEU A 10 -6.64 4.56 -7.11
N GLU A 11 -6.50 4.77 -5.83
CA GLU A 11 -7.19 5.73 -4.96
C GLU A 11 -8.70 5.44 -4.88
N THR A 12 -9.41 5.46 -6.00
CA THR A 12 -10.86 5.19 -6.08
C THR A 12 -11.28 4.79 -7.49
N VAL A 13 -12.44 4.15 -7.62
CA VAL A 13 -13.12 3.93 -8.91
C VAL A 13 -14.28 4.91 -9.14
N SER A 14 -14.50 5.85 -8.24
CA SER A 14 -15.57 6.83 -8.33
C SER A 14 -15.36 7.80 -9.49
N ARG A 15 -16.23 7.68 -10.50
CA ARG A 15 -16.28 8.66 -11.61
C ARG A 15 -16.83 10.02 -11.16
N ARG A 16 -17.49 10.08 -10.01
CA ARG A 16 -18.01 11.31 -9.42
C ARG A 16 -16.88 12.22 -8.96
N LEU A 17 -15.81 11.64 -8.43
CA LEU A 17 -14.67 12.41 -7.88
C LEU A 17 -13.79 13.10 -8.93
N VAL A 18 -13.98 12.85 -10.23
CA VAL A 18 -13.31 13.58 -11.31
C VAL A 18 -14.12 14.76 -11.86
N ARG A 19 -15.34 14.96 -11.39
CA ARG A 19 -16.20 16.08 -11.82
C ARG A 19 -15.71 17.42 -11.26
N LYS A 20 -16.16 18.52 -11.87
CA LYS A 20 -15.83 19.89 -11.40
C LYS A 20 -16.16 20.06 -9.91
N GLY A 21 -15.22 20.60 -9.15
CA GLY A 21 -15.33 20.82 -7.70
C GLY A 21 -15.01 19.59 -6.84
N MET A 22 -14.67 18.46 -7.45
CA MET A 22 -14.29 17.24 -6.73
C MET A 22 -12.77 17.05 -6.71
N PRO A 23 -12.21 16.20 -5.78
CA PRO A 23 -10.78 16.10 -5.53
C PRO A 23 -9.89 15.76 -6.73
N HIS A 24 -10.38 15.00 -7.67
CA HIS A 24 -9.63 14.58 -8.86
C HIS A 24 -9.95 15.42 -10.11
N HIS A 25 -10.70 16.52 -9.95
CA HIS A 25 -10.98 17.43 -11.06
C HIS A 25 -9.69 18.00 -11.67
N GLY A 26 -9.58 17.94 -12.98
CA GLY A 26 -8.41 18.44 -13.69
C GLY A 26 -7.17 17.51 -13.63
N CYS A 27 -7.29 16.31 -13.07
CA CYS A 27 -6.22 15.32 -12.99
C CYS A 27 -6.51 14.15 -13.95
N PRO A 28 -6.12 14.22 -15.23
CA PRO A 28 -6.46 13.20 -16.22
C PRO A 28 -5.86 11.82 -15.91
N ASP A 29 -4.71 11.78 -15.24
CA ASP A 29 -4.03 10.59 -14.78
C ASP A 29 -4.73 9.93 -13.57
N LYS A 30 -5.62 10.65 -12.87
CA LYS A 30 -6.42 10.14 -11.74
C LYS A 30 -7.81 9.64 -12.14
N THR A 31 -8.13 9.59 -13.43
CA THR A 31 -9.38 8.99 -13.84
C THR A 31 -9.37 7.48 -13.56
N PRO A 32 -10.46 6.89 -13.01
CA PRO A 32 -10.52 5.47 -12.69
C PRO A 32 -10.13 4.57 -13.86
N LEU A 33 -10.61 4.89 -15.07
CA LEU A 33 -10.29 4.12 -16.27
C LEU A 33 -8.79 4.10 -16.57
N GLN A 34 -8.11 5.23 -16.44
CA GLN A 34 -6.66 5.32 -16.70
C GLN A 34 -5.87 4.52 -15.67
N ARG A 35 -6.26 4.62 -14.39
CA ARG A 35 -5.63 3.88 -13.29
C ARG A 35 -5.83 2.38 -13.41
N LEU A 36 -7.05 1.92 -13.69
CA LEU A 36 -7.34 0.51 -13.95
C LEU A 36 -6.57 -0.03 -15.16
N ARG A 37 -6.46 0.74 -16.24
CA ARG A 37 -5.62 0.36 -17.41
C ARG A 37 -4.14 0.20 -17.03
N THR A 38 -3.63 1.01 -16.12
CA THR A 38 -2.25 0.89 -15.63
C THR A 38 -2.06 -0.40 -14.84
N LEU A 39 -3.00 -0.75 -13.95
CA LEU A 39 -2.99 -2.05 -13.25
C LEU A 39 -2.97 -3.22 -14.23
N GLU A 40 -3.87 -3.23 -15.21
CA GLU A 40 -3.93 -4.28 -16.22
C GLU A 40 -2.63 -4.40 -17.05
N ARG A 41 -2.05 -3.27 -17.45
CA ARG A 41 -0.78 -3.25 -18.18
C ARG A 41 0.38 -3.80 -17.33
N ALA A 42 0.42 -3.50 -16.05
CA ALA A 42 1.41 -4.06 -15.13
C ALA A 42 1.27 -5.59 -15.06
N GLY A 43 0.03 -6.09 -14.96
CA GLY A 43 -0.25 -7.52 -14.96
C GLY A 43 0.18 -8.23 -16.25
N VAL A 44 -0.19 -7.67 -17.40
CA VAL A 44 0.22 -8.20 -18.73
C VAL A 44 1.75 -8.23 -18.90
N LYS A 45 2.46 -7.33 -18.24
CA LYS A 45 3.93 -7.22 -18.27
C LYS A 45 4.63 -8.01 -17.17
N ASN A 46 3.89 -8.75 -16.36
CA ASN A 46 4.42 -9.48 -15.20
C ASN A 46 5.23 -8.58 -14.26
N VAL A 47 4.75 -7.37 -13.98
CA VAL A 47 5.39 -6.45 -13.03
C VAL A 47 4.76 -6.64 -11.66
N PRO A 48 5.51 -7.02 -10.60
CA PRO A 48 5.01 -6.98 -9.23
C PRO A 48 4.54 -5.56 -8.90
N PHE A 49 3.28 -5.40 -8.52
CA PHE A 49 2.67 -4.08 -8.48
C PHE A 49 2.02 -3.76 -7.13
N THR A 50 2.30 -2.58 -6.62
CA THR A 50 1.65 -1.98 -5.44
C THR A 50 0.55 -1.03 -5.89
N THR A 51 -0.62 -1.13 -5.28
CA THR A 51 -1.74 -0.21 -5.49
C THR A 51 -2.45 0.09 -4.18
N GLY A 52 -3.58 0.76 -4.20
CA GLY A 52 -4.33 1.02 -2.96
C GLY A 52 -5.46 2.02 -3.11
N LEU A 53 -6.12 2.27 -2.00
CA LEU A 53 -7.19 3.24 -1.84
C LEU A 53 -6.72 4.45 -1.05
N LEU A 54 -7.21 5.63 -1.43
CA LEU A 54 -7.16 6.84 -0.60
C LEU A 54 -8.57 7.10 -0.08
N ILE A 55 -8.78 6.89 1.21
CA ILE A 55 -10.10 7.05 1.83
C ILE A 55 -10.27 8.43 2.47
N GLY A 56 -11.51 8.89 2.51
CA GLY A 56 -11.87 10.19 3.09
C GLY A 56 -11.74 11.36 2.14
N ILE A 57 -11.71 11.11 0.83
CA ILE A 57 -11.71 12.15 -0.21
C ILE A 57 -13.11 12.43 -0.78
N GLY A 58 -14.15 11.92 -0.12
CA GLY A 58 -15.55 12.09 -0.51
C GLY A 58 -16.14 10.90 -1.28
N GLU A 59 -15.46 9.78 -1.34
CA GLU A 59 -15.99 8.51 -1.84
C GLU A 59 -17.02 7.93 -0.87
N THR A 60 -17.91 7.08 -1.37
CA THR A 60 -18.85 6.33 -0.55
C THR A 60 -18.27 4.98 -0.12
N TRP A 61 -18.93 4.33 0.84
CA TRP A 61 -18.56 2.97 1.25
C TRP A 61 -18.63 1.97 0.08
N GLU A 62 -19.68 2.05 -0.72
CA GLU A 62 -19.87 1.22 -1.90
C GLU A 62 -18.76 1.43 -2.92
N GLU A 63 -18.34 2.68 -3.15
CA GLU A 63 -17.24 3.02 -4.05
C GLU A 63 -15.90 2.45 -3.55
N ARG A 64 -15.67 2.33 -2.22
CA ARG A 64 -14.50 1.62 -1.65
C ARG A 64 -14.56 0.12 -1.95
N ILE A 65 -15.71 -0.51 -1.73
CA ILE A 65 -15.92 -1.93 -2.02
C ILE A 65 -15.75 -2.22 -3.51
N GLU A 66 -16.27 -1.38 -4.38
CA GLU A 66 -16.08 -1.47 -5.83
C GLU A 66 -14.60 -1.37 -6.22
N ALA A 67 -13.83 -0.46 -5.59
CA ALA A 67 -12.41 -0.31 -5.84
C ALA A 67 -11.61 -1.55 -5.41
N LEU A 68 -11.91 -2.12 -4.23
CA LEU A 68 -11.29 -3.36 -3.76
C LEU A 68 -11.60 -4.53 -4.70
N ASN A 69 -12.85 -4.66 -5.13
CA ASN A 69 -13.24 -5.69 -6.09
C ASN A 69 -12.54 -5.52 -7.45
N ALA A 70 -12.38 -4.29 -7.93
CA ALA A 70 -11.67 -4.01 -9.17
C ALA A 70 -10.18 -4.41 -9.10
N ILE A 71 -9.50 -4.09 -7.98
CA ILE A 71 -8.13 -4.52 -7.70
C ILE A 71 -8.06 -6.05 -7.66
N ASN A 72 -8.95 -6.69 -6.92
CA ASN A 72 -8.96 -8.15 -6.78
C ASN A 72 -9.23 -8.86 -8.11
N ALA A 73 -10.14 -8.33 -8.93
CA ALA A 73 -10.41 -8.85 -10.27
C ALA A 73 -9.17 -8.77 -11.19
N SER A 74 -8.41 -7.68 -11.14
CA SER A 74 -7.14 -7.56 -11.86
C SER A 74 -6.11 -8.56 -11.33
N HIS A 75 -6.01 -8.70 -10.00
CA HIS A 75 -5.11 -9.68 -9.39
C HIS A 75 -5.46 -11.12 -9.79
N ARG A 76 -6.74 -11.50 -9.77
CA ARG A 76 -7.18 -12.85 -10.18
C ARG A 76 -6.78 -13.21 -11.60
N ARG A 77 -6.75 -12.24 -12.53
CA ARG A 77 -6.31 -12.45 -13.91
C ARG A 77 -4.80 -12.61 -14.04
N HIS A 78 -4.03 -11.81 -13.31
CA HIS A 78 -2.59 -11.67 -13.56
C HIS A 78 -1.71 -12.08 -12.38
N ARG A 79 -2.25 -12.23 -11.16
CA ARG A 79 -1.50 -12.57 -9.94
C ARG A 79 -0.33 -11.62 -9.62
N HIS A 80 -0.39 -10.37 -10.07
CA HIS A 80 0.71 -9.40 -10.03
C HIS A 80 0.65 -8.39 -8.88
N ILE A 81 -0.53 -8.20 -8.25
CA ILE A 81 -0.66 -7.25 -7.14
C ILE A 81 0.03 -7.83 -5.90
N GLN A 82 1.14 -7.24 -5.50
CA GLN A 82 1.88 -7.66 -4.32
C GLN A 82 1.31 -7.05 -3.03
N GLU A 83 0.80 -5.81 -3.12
CA GLU A 83 0.40 -5.02 -1.97
C GLU A 83 -0.78 -4.11 -2.31
N VAL A 84 -1.69 -3.98 -1.36
CA VAL A 84 -2.76 -2.98 -1.37
C VAL A 84 -2.63 -2.09 -0.13
N ILE A 85 -2.50 -0.78 -0.37
CA ILE A 85 -2.36 0.24 0.67
C ILE A 85 -3.74 0.82 0.98
N ILE A 86 -4.13 0.85 2.24
CA ILE A 86 -5.26 1.65 2.72
C ILE A 86 -4.70 2.90 3.37
N GLN A 87 -4.81 4.02 2.66
CA GLN A 87 -4.30 5.31 3.11
C GLN A 87 -5.46 6.25 3.43
N ASN A 88 -5.40 6.91 4.57
CA ASN A 88 -6.36 7.93 4.94
C ASN A 88 -5.92 9.31 4.42
N PHE A 89 -6.91 10.08 3.96
CA PHE A 89 -6.71 11.49 3.65
C PHE A 89 -6.24 12.25 4.89
N GLN A 90 -5.26 13.14 4.69
CA GLN A 90 -4.77 14.08 5.67
C GLN A 90 -4.95 15.51 5.14
N ARG A 91 -5.54 16.37 5.97
CA ARG A 91 -5.72 17.80 5.63
C ARG A 91 -4.38 18.51 5.53
N LYS A 92 -4.30 19.44 4.60
CA LYS A 92 -3.17 20.36 4.46
C LYS A 92 -3.73 21.76 4.27
N PRO A 93 -3.06 22.81 4.79
CA PRO A 93 -3.57 24.18 4.72
C PRO A 93 -3.73 24.69 3.28
N ASP A 94 -2.87 24.25 2.38
CA ASP A 94 -2.73 24.80 1.03
C ASP A 94 -3.47 24.00 -0.06
N ILE A 95 -4.42 23.15 0.32
CA ILE A 95 -5.21 22.37 -0.63
C ILE A 95 -6.69 22.75 -0.58
N ALA A 96 -7.41 22.51 -1.68
CA ALA A 96 -8.85 22.79 -1.78
C ALA A 96 -9.69 22.07 -0.71
N MET A 97 -9.19 20.93 -0.21
CA MET A 97 -9.83 20.12 0.82
C MET A 97 -9.37 20.45 2.26
N ALA A 98 -8.75 21.60 2.51
CA ALA A 98 -8.23 21.97 3.84
C ALA A 98 -9.28 21.90 4.98
N GLN A 99 -10.55 22.06 4.66
CA GLN A 99 -11.65 21.99 5.63
C GLN A 99 -12.44 20.67 5.55
N HIS A 100 -12.03 19.73 4.69
CA HIS A 100 -12.71 18.44 4.56
C HIS A 100 -12.40 17.56 5.79
N PRO A 101 -13.38 16.83 6.35
CA PRO A 101 -13.12 15.95 7.49
C PRO A 101 -12.18 14.81 7.13
N GLU A 102 -11.25 14.50 8.03
CA GLU A 102 -10.38 13.32 7.91
C GLU A 102 -11.12 12.06 8.35
N PRO A 103 -10.83 10.90 7.75
CA PRO A 103 -11.35 9.63 8.24
C PRO A 103 -10.91 9.38 9.68
N ASN A 104 -11.81 8.90 10.51
CA ASN A 104 -11.48 8.50 11.87
C ASN A 104 -10.90 7.07 11.92
N LEU A 105 -10.46 6.64 13.10
CA LEU A 105 -9.89 5.30 13.29
C LEU A 105 -10.87 4.19 12.91
N GLU A 106 -12.13 4.30 13.29
CA GLU A 106 -13.14 3.28 12.99
C GLU A 106 -13.33 3.10 11.48
N ASP A 107 -13.35 4.20 10.74
CA ASP A 107 -13.46 4.20 9.27
C ASP A 107 -12.26 3.49 8.62
N MET A 108 -11.04 3.72 9.16
CA MET A 108 -9.85 2.98 8.75
C MET A 108 -9.96 1.50 9.06
N LEU A 109 -10.29 1.13 10.30
CA LEU A 109 -10.37 -0.28 10.72
C LEU A 109 -11.41 -1.06 9.90
N ARG A 110 -12.58 -0.46 9.67
CA ARG A 110 -13.63 -1.07 8.83
C ARG A 110 -13.17 -1.26 7.39
N THR A 111 -12.46 -0.29 6.82
CA THR A 111 -11.95 -0.40 5.44
C THR A 111 -10.86 -1.45 5.34
N ILE A 112 -9.94 -1.53 6.31
CA ILE A 112 -8.90 -2.56 6.38
C ILE A 112 -9.53 -3.96 6.50
N ALA A 113 -10.50 -4.14 7.40
CA ALA A 113 -11.18 -5.42 7.58
C ALA A 113 -11.93 -5.86 6.30
N ALA A 114 -12.64 -4.94 5.65
CA ALA A 114 -13.30 -5.22 4.38
C ALA A 114 -12.26 -5.59 3.28
N ALA A 115 -11.15 -4.88 3.21
CA ALA A 115 -10.08 -5.20 2.26
C ALA A 115 -9.51 -6.61 2.51
N ARG A 116 -9.28 -6.99 3.78
CA ARG A 116 -8.79 -8.34 4.13
C ARG A 116 -9.77 -9.45 3.74
N ILE A 117 -11.07 -9.20 3.83
CA ILE A 117 -12.10 -10.18 3.44
C ILE A 117 -12.24 -10.29 1.91
N ILE A 118 -12.13 -9.18 1.19
CA ILE A 118 -12.39 -9.11 -0.25
C ILE A 118 -11.19 -9.55 -1.09
N LEU A 119 -9.99 -9.12 -0.68
CA LEU A 119 -8.77 -9.37 -1.45
C LEU A 119 -8.31 -10.82 -1.32
N GLU A 120 -7.68 -11.34 -2.38
CA GLU A 120 -7.02 -12.65 -2.32
C GLU A 120 -6.01 -12.68 -1.15
N PRO A 121 -5.93 -13.76 -0.38
CA PRO A 121 -5.15 -13.83 0.87
C PRO A 121 -3.64 -13.64 0.67
N GLU A 122 -3.13 -13.92 -0.51
CA GLU A 122 -1.73 -13.68 -0.85
C GLU A 122 -1.37 -12.21 -1.11
N ILE A 123 -2.34 -11.32 -1.24
CA ILE A 123 -2.08 -9.87 -1.33
C ILE A 123 -1.73 -9.35 0.06
N SER A 124 -0.57 -8.71 0.18
CA SER A 124 -0.24 -7.99 1.41
C SER A 124 -1.09 -6.74 1.55
N LEU A 125 -1.60 -6.51 2.76
CA LEU A 125 -2.41 -5.35 3.08
C LEU A 125 -1.62 -4.42 3.99
N GLN A 126 -1.45 -3.18 3.56
CA GLN A 126 -0.64 -2.16 4.23
C GLN A 126 -1.50 -0.98 4.67
N ALA A 127 -1.13 -0.37 5.79
CA ALA A 127 -1.55 0.98 6.14
C ALA A 127 -0.36 1.75 6.71
N PRO A 128 -0.19 3.06 6.37
CA PRO A 128 0.93 3.87 6.86
C PRO A 128 0.88 4.06 8.38
N PRO A 129 1.96 3.77 9.12
CA PRO A 129 1.96 3.85 10.58
C PRO A 129 2.05 5.28 11.14
N ASN A 130 2.50 6.24 10.32
CA ASN A 130 2.69 7.63 10.72
C ASN A 130 1.42 8.49 10.68
N LEU A 131 0.38 8.06 10.00
CA LEU A 131 -0.83 8.87 9.79
C LEU A 131 -1.87 8.76 10.92
N HIS A 132 -1.65 7.89 11.90
CA HIS A 132 -2.54 7.76 13.05
C HIS A 132 -1.81 7.22 14.28
N ARG A 133 -2.01 7.85 15.45
CA ARG A 133 -1.35 7.47 16.73
C ARG A 133 -1.68 6.04 17.20
N ARG A 134 -2.87 5.54 16.88
CA ARG A 134 -3.33 4.19 17.25
C ARG A 134 -3.16 3.20 16.09
N HIS A 135 -2.13 3.37 15.25
CA HIS A 135 -1.87 2.53 14.08
C HIS A 135 -1.73 1.04 14.40
N ILE A 136 -1.28 0.68 15.61
CA ILE A 136 -1.13 -0.72 16.02
C ILE A 136 -2.45 -1.51 15.91
N SER A 137 -3.60 -0.86 16.08
CA SER A 137 -4.92 -1.48 15.89
C SER A 137 -5.17 -1.94 14.45
N TYR A 138 -4.39 -1.47 13.48
CA TYR A 138 -4.50 -1.93 12.09
C TYR A 138 -4.11 -3.39 11.90
N LEU A 139 -3.23 -3.92 12.77
CA LEU A 139 -2.87 -5.35 12.78
C LEU A 139 -4.08 -6.24 13.10
N GLU A 140 -4.88 -5.85 14.10
CA GLU A 140 -6.10 -6.56 14.47
C GLU A 140 -7.16 -6.49 13.35
N ALA A 141 -7.20 -5.38 12.61
CA ALA A 141 -8.08 -5.22 11.46
C ALA A 141 -7.63 -6.00 10.22
N GLY A 142 -6.38 -6.49 10.19
CA GLY A 142 -5.93 -7.43 9.17
C GLY A 142 -4.79 -6.97 8.26
N ILE A 143 -4.08 -5.88 8.55
CA ILE A 143 -2.84 -5.58 7.83
C ILE A 143 -1.75 -6.60 8.19
N ASN A 144 -0.79 -6.76 7.29
CA ASN A 144 0.41 -7.56 7.48
C ASN A 144 1.66 -6.89 6.91
N ASP A 145 1.58 -5.59 6.67
CA ASP A 145 2.71 -4.79 6.17
C ASP A 145 2.56 -3.33 6.62
N TRP A 146 3.69 -2.66 6.87
CA TRP A 146 3.73 -1.24 7.22
C TRP A 146 4.24 -0.36 6.08
N GLY A 147 4.64 -0.97 4.96
CA GLY A 147 5.23 -0.29 3.81
C GLY A 147 6.69 0.11 4.00
N GLY A 148 7.08 1.12 3.25
CA GLY A 148 8.42 1.70 3.37
C GLY A 148 8.47 2.71 4.51
N ILE A 149 9.22 2.39 5.56
CA ILE A 149 9.51 3.31 6.67
C ILE A 149 10.95 3.77 6.53
N SER A 150 11.18 5.09 6.52
CA SER A 150 12.51 5.65 6.42
C SER A 150 12.99 6.20 7.76
N PRO A 151 14.10 5.70 8.30
CA PRO A 151 14.69 6.28 9.52
C PRO A 151 15.46 7.60 9.26
N VAL A 152 15.68 7.95 7.99
CA VAL A 152 16.54 9.09 7.61
C VAL A 152 15.85 10.16 6.78
N THR A 153 14.69 9.87 6.20
CA THR A 153 13.96 10.83 5.37
C THR A 153 12.56 11.06 5.93
N ILE A 154 12.07 12.28 5.77
CA ILE A 154 10.68 12.62 6.11
C ILE A 154 9.71 11.98 5.10
N ASP A 155 8.46 11.85 5.49
CA ASP A 155 7.37 11.58 4.55
C ASP A 155 7.12 12.85 3.71
N PHE A 156 7.58 12.87 2.46
CA PHE A 156 7.41 14.02 1.57
C PHE A 156 5.95 14.29 1.18
N ILE A 157 5.08 13.29 1.34
CA ILE A 157 3.63 13.46 1.10
C ILE A 157 2.96 14.11 2.31
N ASN A 158 3.34 13.68 3.54
CA ASN A 158 2.76 14.16 4.79
C ASN A 158 3.88 14.58 5.75
N PRO A 159 4.63 15.66 5.46
CA PRO A 159 5.84 16.03 6.20
C PRO A 159 5.59 16.42 7.65
N GLN A 160 4.34 16.67 8.03
CA GLN A 160 3.92 16.95 9.41
C GLN A 160 3.72 15.64 10.23
N HIS A 161 3.82 14.47 9.60
CA HIS A 161 3.68 13.16 10.24
C HIS A 161 5.01 12.41 10.16
N GLU A 162 5.76 12.44 11.25
CA GLU A 162 7.03 11.72 11.34
C GLU A 162 6.84 10.21 11.28
N TRP A 163 7.81 9.52 10.67
CA TRP A 163 7.86 8.06 10.72
C TRP A 163 8.11 7.59 12.15
N PRO A 164 7.45 6.52 12.61
CA PRO A 164 7.79 5.91 13.88
C PRO A 164 9.22 5.37 13.85
N GLU A 165 9.92 5.44 14.97
CA GLU A 165 11.19 4.72 15.12
C GLU A 165 10.97 3.22 14.93
N ILE A 166 11.82 2.58 14.13
CA ILE A 166 11.65 1.16 13.77
C ILE A 166 11.65 0.26 15.01
N LEU A 167 12.50 0.57 16.00
CA LEU A 167 12.53 -0.19 17.27
C LEU A 167 11.20 -0.10 18.02
N ARG A 168 10.64 1.10 18.16
CA ARG A 168 9.35 1.31 18.83
C ARG A 168 8.21 0.62 18.08
N LEU A 169 8.26 0.63 16.75
CA LEU A 169 7.28 -0.10 15.94
C LEU A 169 7.40 -1.62 16.16
N ASN A 170 8.63 -2.14 16.23
CA ASN A 170 8.89 -3.55 16.54
C ASN A 170 8.39 -3.95 17.92
N GLU A 171 8.66 -3.13 18.95
CA GLU A 171 8.13 -3.33 20.31
C GLU A 171 6.60 -3.34 20.32
N SER A 172 5.99 -2.38 19.63
CA SER A 172 4.53 -2.27 19.53
C SER A 172 3.91 -3.49 18.83
N CYS A 173 4.52 -3.96 17.74
CA CYS A 173 4.08 -5.19 17.05
C CYS A 173 4.20 -6.41 17.98
N SER A 174 5.34 -6.53 18.68
CA SER A 174 5.61 -7.64 19.61
C SER A 174 4.63 -7.67 20.77
N SER A 175 4.22 -6.49 21.29
CA SER A 175 3.26 -6.38 22.39
C SER A 175 1.87 -6.96 22.06
N VAL A 176 1.53 -7.08 20.78
CA VAL A 176 0.28 -7.68 20.29
C VAL A 176 0.50 -9.00 19.55
N GLY A 177 1.68 -9.62 19.73
CA GLY A 177 1.99 -10.97 19.24
C GLY A 177 2.45 -11.05 17.80
N PHE A 178 2.84 -9.94 17.16
CA PHE A 178 3.37 -9.92 15.80
C PHE A 178 4.88 -9.65 15.79
N LYS A 179 5.58 -10.23 14.84
CA LYS A 179 7.00 -9.96 14.58
C LYS A 179 7.15 -9.02 13.40
N LEU A 180 7.91 -7.93 13.57
CA LEU A 180 8.32 -7.07 12.47
C LEU A 180 9.48 -7.71 11.72
N LEU A 181 9.40 -7.79 10.39
CA LEU A 181 10.43 -8.35 9.52
C LEU A 181 10.75 -7.37 8.39
N GLU A 182 12.03 -7.25 8.06
CA GLU A 182 12.45 -6.48 6.90
C GLU A 182 12.18 -7.24 5.60
N ARG A 183 11.69 -6.54 4.58
CA ARG A 183 11.50 -7.08 3.24
C ARG A 183 12.12 -6.19 2.16
N LEU A 184 12.38 -6.79 1.00
CA LEU A 184 12.73 -6.06 -0.19
C LEU A 184 11.52 -5.34 -0.79
N THR A 185 11.72 -4.45 -1.74
CA THR A 185 10.66 -3.77 -2.48
C THR A 185 9.79 -4.73 -3.30
N VAL A 186 10.34 -5.88 -3.69
CA VAL A 186 9.61 -7.02 -4.25
C VAL A 186 9.33 -8.03 -3.15
N TYR A 187 8.09 -8.50 -3.08
CA TYR A 187 7.63 -9.35 -1.97
C TYR A 187 8.14 -10.79 -2.07
N PRO A 188 8.30 -11.49 -0.93
CA PRO A 188 8.86 -12.86 -0.86
C PRO A 188 8.22 -13.85 -1.82
N ARG A 189 6.92 -13.74 -2.04
CA ARG A 189 6.19 -14.65 -2.94
C ARG A 189 6.68 -14.56 -4.40
N PHE A 190 7.08 -13.38 -4.87
CA PHE A 190 7.63 -13.20 -6.22
C PHE A 190 9.07 -13.69 -6.32
N ILE A 191 9.80 -13.64 -5.22
CA ILE A 191 11.17 -14.18 -5.14
C ILE A 191 11.15 -15.70 -5.18
N ASN A 192 10.30 -16.33 -4.35
CA ASN A 192 10.34 -17.78 -4.09
C ASN A 192 9.43 -18.62 -5.00
N LYS A 193 8.26 -18.07 -5.41
CA LYS A 193 7.21 -18.84 -6.08
C LYS A 193 6.84 -18.33 -7.47
N ARG A 194 7.22 -17.10 -7.81
CA ARG A 194 6.80 -16.41 -9.02
C ARG A 194 7.98 -15.71 -9.70
N SER A 195 9.08 -16.43 -9.86
CA SER A 195 10.33 -15.87 -10.42
C SER A 195 10.19 -15.34 -11.87
N GLU A 196 9.12 -15.71 -12.56
CA GLU A 196 8.75 -15.16 -13.87
C GLU A 196 8.39 -13.65 -13.81
N TYR A 197 8.14 -13.12 -12.62
CA TYR A 197 7.91 -11.68 -12.39
C TYR A 197 9.21 -10.92 -12.11
N LEU A 198 10.32 -11.61 -11.89
CA LEU A 198 11.61 -10.97 -11.66
C LEU A 198 12.29 -10.71 -13.00
N ASP A 199 12.64 -9.46 -13.24
CA ASP A 199 13.45 -9.13 -14.40
C ASP A 199 14.80 -9.88 -14.34
N PRO A 200 15.21 -10.57 -15.42
CA PRO A 200 16.46 -11.33 -15.45
C PRO A 200 17.70 -10.50 -15.04
N GLY A 201 17.73 -9.22 -15.42
CA GLY A 201 18.85 -8.32 -15.11
C GLY A 201 18.94 -7.88 -13.64
N LEU A 202 17.86 -8.11 -12.86
CA LEU A 202 17.84 -7.78 -11.42
C LEU A 202 17.82 -9.02 -10.53
N ARG A 203 17.54 -10.18 -11.11
CA ARG A 203 17.31 -11.43 -10.36
C ARG A 203 18.45 -11.80 -9.42
N GLU A 204 19.67 -11.78 -9.91
CA GLU A 204 20.86 -12.13 -9.12
C GLU A 204 21.03 -11.20 -7.91
N ARG A 205 20.87 -9.89 -8.11
CA ARG A 205 20.94 -8.90 -7.02
C ARG A 205 19.82 -9.11 -6.00
N ILE A 206 18.59 -9.38 -6.45
CA ILE A 206 17.45 -9.64 -5.56
C ILE A 206 17.73 -10.88 -4.71
N LEU A 207 18.19 -11.98 -5.33
CA LEU A 207 18.50 -13.21 -4.62
C LEU A 207 19.67 -13.05 -3.64
N ALA A 208 20.69 -12.24 -3.96
CA ALA A 208 21.79 -11.95 -3.06
C ALA A 208 21.37 -11.11 -1.81
N MET A 209 20.27 -10.35 -1.91
CA MET A 209 19.72 -9.55 -0.81
C MET A 209 18.62 -10.25 -0.02
N ALA A 210 18.11 -11.38 -0.52
CA ALA A 210 17.02 -12.12 0.08
C ALA A 210 17.51 -13.34 0.84
N ARG A 211 16.91 -13.58 2.00
CA ARG A 211 17.04 -14.86 2.72
C ARG A 211 16.30 -15.97 1.96
N HIS A 212 16.50 -17.22 2.39
CA HIS A 212 15.84 -18.39 1.82
C HIS A 212 14.28 -18.30 1.85
N ASP A 213 13.72 -17.56 2.81
CA ASP A 213 12.27 -17.33 2.94
C ASP A 213 11.78 -16.13 2.07
N GLY A 214 12.69 -15.42 1.38
CA GLY A 214 12.43 -14.30 0.50
C GLY A 214 12.32 -12.95 1.20
N PHE A 215 12.44 -12.88 2.53
CA PHE A 215 12.60 -11.62 3.24
C PHE A 215 14.02 -11.08 3.08
N ALA A 216 14.24 -9.82 3.42
CA ALA A 216 15.57 -9.23 3.40
C ALA A 216 16.45 -9.83 4.50
N HIS A 217 17.78 -9.82 4.30
CA HIS A 217 18.69 -10.00 5.42
C HIS A 217 18.48 -8.84 6.39
N GLU A 218 18.30 -9.14 7.66
CA GLU A 218 18.09 -8.15 8.71
C GLU A 218 19.34 -7.25 8.82
N GLN A 219 19.23 -5.99 8.45
CA GLN A 219 20.34 -5.03 8.50
C GLN A 219 20.10 -3.93 9.54
N ILE A 220 18.84 -3.53 9.74
CA ILE A 220 18.49 -2.41 10.62
C ILE A 220 18.21 -2.90 12.04
N LEU A 221 17.47 -4.01 12.19
CA LEU A 221 17.14 -4.55 13.52
C LEU A 221 18.31 -5.24 14.23
N GLU A 222 19.33 -5.68 13.47
CA GLU A 222 20.58 -6.27 14.03
C GLU A 222 21.66 -5.22 14.30
N ALA A 223 21.58 -4.03 13.69
CA ALA A 223 22.58 -2.96 13.81
C ALA A 223 22.30 -1.96 14.94
N ILE A 224 21.21 -2.15 15.69
CA ILE A 224 20.76 -1.30 16.79
C ILE A 224 20.68 -2.11 18.07
#